data_35e0ed4025d72a15bce90be659d7452f
#
_entry.id   35e0ed4025d72a15bce90be659d7452f
#
_cell.length_a   1.000
_cell.length_b   1.000
_cell.length_c   1.000
_cell.angle_alpha   90.00
_cell.angle_beta   90.00
_cell.angle_gamma   90.00
#
_symmetry.space_group_name_H-M   'P 1'
#
loop_
_entity.id
_entity.type
_entity.pdbx_description
1 polymer ?
#
loop_
_entity_poly.entity_id
_entity_poly.type
_entity_poly.pdbx_seq_one_letter_code
_entity_poly.pdbx_strand_id
1 'polypeptide(L)'
;MVERTMANSVLKLFVLVFVLTLGNGGPAKVFAQGADDAKAFKVLKERMKDPKTGLPKTLAPNLIKGEDRKGYQVAKEIPEILVQLPCFCGCEAVGHENLLDCFVDEHAVG
;
A
#
# COMPACT_ATOMS: atom_id res chain seq x y z
N MET A 1 -13.61 57.85 5.66
CA MET A 1 -14.74 56.87 5.55
C MET A 1 -14.51 55.79 4.50
N VAL A 2 -13.77 56.04 3.45
CA VAL A 2 -13.53 55.05 2.39
C VAL A 2 -12.55 53.92 2.81
N GLU A 3 -11.59 54.15 3.67
CA GLU A 3 -10.61 53.16 4.13
C GLU A 3 -11.19 52.04 5.00
N ARG A 4 -12.20 52.34 5.83
CA ARG A 4 -12.84 51.33 6.70
C ARG A 4 -13.67 50.29 5.91
N THR A 5 -14.24 50.70 4.78
CA THR A 5 -15.08 49.83 3.95
C THR A 5 -14.23 48.85 3.13
N MET A 6 -13.05 49.27 2.66
CA MET A 6 -12.14 48.39 1.92
C MET A 6 -11.50 47.32 2.83
N ALA A 7 -11.09 47.68 4.03
CA ALA A 7 -10.53 46.76 5.00
C ALA A 7 -11.52 45.65 5.40
N ASN A 8 -12.79 45.98 5.56
CA ASN A 8 -13.83 45.01 5.87
C ASN A 8 -14.14 44.05 4.70
N SER A 9 -14.07 44.55 3.47
CA SER A 9 -14.30 43.71 2.26
C SER A 9 -13.15 42.73 2.03
N VAL A 10 -11.91 43.18 2.20
CA VAL A 10 -10.73 42.32 2.08
C VAL A 10 -10.71 41.28 3.19
N LEU A 11 -11.02 41.65 4.42
CA LEU A 11 -11.10 40.71 5.56
C LEU A 11 -12.17 39.63 5.34
N LYS A 12 -13.35 40.02 4.83
CA LYS A 12 -14.41 39.05 4.49
C LYS A 12 -14.01 38.12 3.39
N LEU A 13 -13.28 38.59 2.38
CA LEU A 13 -12.76 37.78 1.30
C LEU A 13 -11.73 36.77 1.82
N PHE A 14 -10.82 37.21 2.70
CA PHE A 14 -9.82 36.31 3.31
C PHE A 14 -10.46 35.22 4.18
N VAL A 15 -11.47 35.57 4.98
CA VAL A 15 -12.20 34.62 5.81
C VAL A 15 -12.95 33.59 4.94
N LEU A 16 -13.57 34.04 3.84
CA LEU A 16 -14.29 33.16 2.93
C LEU A 16 -13.35 32.18 2.23
N VAL A 17 -12.20 32.64 1.74
CA VAL A 17 -11.18 31.78 1.12
C VAL A 17 -10.58 30.81 2.13
N PHE A 18 -10.34 31.26 3.38
CA PHE A 18 -9.79 30.40 4.43
C PHE A 18 -10.76 29.28 4.84
N VAL A 19 -12.05 29.57 4.91
CA VAL A 19 -13.09 28.55 5.21
C VAL A 19 -13.23 27.53 4.08
N LEU A 20 -13.09 27.95 2.82
CA LEU A 20 -13.15 27.05 1.66
C LEU A 20 -11.94 26.10 1.56
N THR A 21 -10.77 26.50 2.09
CA THR A 21 -9.56 25.65 2.08
C THR A 21 -9.53 24.63 3.22
N LEU A 22 -10.23 24.87 4.32
CA LEU A 22 -10.30 23.93 5.46
C LEU A 22 -11.30 22.79 5.26
N GLY A 23 -12.14 22.85 4.23
CA GLY A 23 -13.21 21.86 3.98
C GLY A 23 -12.79 20.59 3.24
N ASN A 24 -11.56 20.48 2.71
CA ASN A 24 -11.17 19.39 1.82
C ASN A 24 -10.06 18.45 2.36
N GLY A 25 -9.79 18.44 3.65
CA GLY A 25 -8.77 17.60 4.28
C GLY A 25 -9.34 16.66 5.34
N GLY A 26 -10.36 15.87 5.01
CA GLY A 26 -10.86 14.86 5.94
C GLY A 26 -9.91 13.64 6.03
N PRO A 27 -9.62 13.09 7.24
CA PRO A 27 -8.78 11.91 7.43
C PRO A 27 -9.39 10.60 6.89
N ALA A 28 -10.56 10.68 6.26
CA ALA A 28 -11.29 9.51 5.77
C ALA A 28 -10.64 8.77 4.58
N LYS A 29 -9.68 9.37 3.88
CA LYS A 29 -9.05 8.73 2.72
C LYS A 29 -7.93 7.74 3.07
N VAL A 30 -7.31 7.85 4.25
CA VAL A 30 -6.18 7.00 4.64
C VAL A 30 -6.64 5.59 5.03
N PHE A 31 -7.83 5.45 5.61
CA PHE A 31 -8.38 4.13 5.99
C PHE A 31 -8.98 3.34 4.81
N ALA A 32 -9.39 4.01 3.74
CA ALA A 32 -9.94 3.35 2.57
C ALA A 32 -8.85 2.71 1.68
N GLN A 33 -7.64 3.26 1.65
CA GLN A 33 -6.53 2.75 0.83
C GLN A 33 -6.10 1.34 1.25
N GLY A 34 -5.97 1.05 2.55
CA GLY A 34 -5.55 -0.27 3.01
C GLY A 34 -6.54 -1.39 2.66
N ALA A 35 -7.83 -1.12 2.63
CA ALA A 35 -8.85 -2.11 2.24
C ALA A 35 -8.83 -2.38 0.73
N ASP A 36 -8.58 -1.37 -0.08
CA ASP A 36 -8.46 -1.51 -1.54
C ASP A 36 -7.15 -2.22 -1.93
N ASP A 37 -6.05 -1.94 -1.23
CA ASP A 37 -4.77 -2.59 -1.43
C ASP A 37 -4.83 -4.09 -1.08
N ALA A 38 -5.46 -4.45 0.05
CA ALA A 38 -5.67 -5.84 0.44
C ALA A 38 -6.52 -6.61 -0.59
N LYS A 39 -7.54 -5.97 -1.15
CA LYS A 39 -8.37 -6.54 -2.19
C LYS A 39 -7.62 -6.73 -3.51
N ALA A 40 -6.83 -5.74 -3.90
CA ALA A 40 -5.98 -5.79 -5.09
C ALA A 40 -4.93 -6.90 -4.96
N PHE A 41 -4.29 -7.00 -3.79
CA PHE A 41 -3.31 -8.05 -3.50
C PHE A 41 -3.94 -9.46 -3.57
N LYS A 42 -5.13 -9.64 -3.01
CA LYS A 42 -5.85 -10.92 -3.09
C LYS A 42 -6.13 -11.35 -4.53
N VAL A 43 -6.53 -10.43 -5.38
CA VAL A 43 -6.73 -10.68 -6.82
C VAL A 43 -5.42 -11.04 -7.50
N LEU A 44 -4.33 -10.34 -7.20
CA LEU A 44 -3.00 -10.63 -7.72
C LEU A 44 -2.55 -12.03 -7.31
N LYS A 45 -2.68 -12.38 -6.04
CA LYS A 45 -2.32 -13.68 -5.49
C LYS A 45 -3.07 -14.83 -6.18
N GLU A 46 -4.37 -14.67 -6.42
CA GLU A 46 -5.16 -15.66 -7.16
C GLU A 46 -4.68 -15.83 -8.62
N ARG A 47 -4.36 -14.73 -9.30
CA ARG A 47 -3.85 -14.78 -10.69
C ARG A 47 -2.46 -15.41 -10.80
N MET A 48 -1.67 -15.30 -9.75
CA MET A 48 -0.29 -15.80 -9.72
C MET A 48 -0.17 -17.22 -9.15
N LYS A 49 -1.27 -17.91 -8.88
CA LYS A 49 -1.23 -19.29 -8.41
C LYS A 49 -0.55 -20.22 -9.40
N ASP A 50 0.35 -21.03 -8.88
CA ASP A 50 0.93 -22.15 -9.65
C ASP A 50 -0.10 -23.28 -9.72
N PRO A 51 -0.46 -23.74 -10.93
CA PRO A 51 -1.46 -24.80 -11.08
C PRO A 51 -1.01 -26.16 -10.52
N LYS A 52 0.30 -26.36 -10.32
CA LYS A 52 0.85 -27.62 -9.77
C LYS A 52 0.80 -27.67 -8.25
N THR A 53 1.10 -26.56 -7.58
CA THR A 53 1.20 -26.49 -6.11
C THR A 53 0.01 -25.84 -5.47
N GLY A 54 -0.78 -25.05 -6.21
CA GLY A 54 -1.85 -24.22 -5.69
C GLY A 54 -1.36 -22.99 -4.88
N LEU A 55 -0.04 -22.83 -4.74
CA LEU A 55 0.58 -21.70 -4.03
C LEU A 55 0.79 -20.50 -4.96
N PRO A 56 0.78 -19.29 -4.43
CA PRO A 56 1.11 -18.12 -5.23
C PRO A 56 2.58 -18.16 -5.66
N LYS A 57 2.85 -17.82 -6.91
CA LYS A 57 4.21 -17.65 -7.43
C LYS A 57 4.83 -16.39 -6.86
N THR A 58 6.10 -16.49 -6.51
CA THR A 58 6.92 -15.33 -6.15
C THR A 58 7.36 -14.54 -7.38
N LEU A 59 7.71 -13.27 -7.19
CA LEU A 59 8.38 -12.52 -8.25
C LEU A 59 9.68 -13.21 -8.66
N ALA A 60 10.02 -13.11 -9.93
CA ALA A 60 11.25 -13.68 -10.44
C ALA A 60 12.46 -12.94 -9.86
N PRO A 61 13.46 -13.65 -9.30
CA PRO A 61 14.62 -13.02 -8.64
C PRO A 61 15.41 -12.07 -9.56
N ASN A 62 15.39 -12.30 -10.87
CA ASN A 62 16.06 -11.43 -11.85
C ASN A 62 15.43 -10.05 -11.99
N LEU A 63 14.20 -9.85 -11.51
CA LEU A 63 13.53 -8.54 -11.45
C LEU A 63 13.96 -7.73 -10.23
N ILE A 64 14.54 -8.38 -9.22
CA ILE A 64 14.95 -7.76 -7.96
C ILE A 64 16.43 -7.37 -8.03
N LYS A 65 16.75 -6.17 -7.55
CA LYS A 65 18.12 -5.65 -7.52
C LYS A 65 18.76 -5.86 -6.15
N GLY A 66 20.08 -5.90 -6.14
CA GLY A 66 20.87 -5.93 -4.90
C GLY A 66 20.76 -7.24 -4.12
N GLU A 67 20.95 -7.15 -2.81
CA GLU A 67 20.98 -8.30 -1.90
C GLU A 67 19.60 -8.96 -1.73
N ASP A 68 18.52 -8.20 -1.89
CA ASP A 68 17.14 -8.70 -1.75
C ASP A 68 16.82 -9.82 -2.74
N ARG A 69 17.51 -9.84 -3.88
CA ARG A 69 17.42 -10.93 -4.87
C ARG A 69 17.61 -12.31 -4.26
N LYS A 70 18.48 -12.44 -3.27
CA LYS A 70 18.74 -13.71 -2.58
C LYS A 70 17.52 -14.21 -1.82
N GLY A 71 16.80 -13.30 -1.17
CA GLY A 71 15.54 -13.61 -0.50
C GLY A 71 14.49 -14.16 -1.46
N TYR A 72 14.32 -13.50 -2.61
CA TYR A 72 13.39 -13.97 -3.66
C TYR A 72 13.83 -15.30 -4.29
N GLN A 73 15.13 -15.56 -4.40
CA GLN A 73 15.65 -16.84 -4.84
C GLN A 73 15.26 -17.96 -3.88
N VAL A 74 15.48 -17.76 -2.59
CA VAL A 74 15.09 -18.71 -1.54
C VAL A 74 13.58 -18.91 -1.52
N ALA A 75 12.80 -17.85 -1.61
CA ALA A 75 11.34 -17.93 -1.63
C ALA A 75 10.79 -18.75 -2.80
N LYS A 76 11.46 -18.68 -3.96
CA LYS A 76 11.14 -19.50 -5.12
C LYS A 76 11.46 -20.99 -4.93
N GLU A 77 12.49 -21.30 -4.14
CA GLU A 77 12.97 -22.68 -3.93
C GLU A 77 12.16 -23.42 -2.84
N ILE A 78 11.66 -22.71 -1.83
CA ILE A 78 10.98 -23.31 -0.67
C ILE A 78 9.61 -22.70 -0.38
N PRO A 79 8.73 -22.49 -1.36
CA PRO A 79 7.45 -21.82 -1.15
C PRO A 79 6.55 -22.57 -0.17
N GLU A 80 6.61 -23.90 -0.11
CA GLU A 80 5.83 -24.75 0.78
C GLU A 80 6.19 -24.53 2.25
N ILE A 81 7.42 -24.13 2.54
CA ILE A 81 7.85 -23.79 3.90
C ILE A 81 7.37 -22.37 4.25
N LEU A 82 7.57 -21.42 3.34
CA LEU A 82 7.23 -20.01 3.60
C LEU A 82 5.73 -19.79 3.81
N VAL A 83 4.88 -20.55 3.16
CA VAL A 83 3.42 -20.45 3.35
C VAL A 83 2.97 -20.86 4.75
N GLN A 84 3.77 -21.66 5.47
CA GLN A 84 3.49 -22.10 6.84
C GLN A 84 3.99 -21.11 7.90
N LEU A 85 4.81 -20.14 7.51
CA LEU A 85 5.37 -19.16 8.42
C LEU A 85 4.52 -17.89 8.44
N PRO A 86 4.20 -17.34 9.62
CA PRO A 86 3.46 -16.08 9.71
C PRO A 86 4.33 -14.92 9.22
N CYS A 87 3.68 -13.90 8.68
CA CYS A 87 4.33 -12.64 8.33
C CYS A 87 4.33 -11.72 9.55
N PHE A 88 5.51 -11.31 10.03
CA PHE A 88 5.67 -10.39 11.16
C PHE A 88 6.01 -8.95 10.76
N CYS A 89 5.96 -8.63 9.48
CA CYS A 89 6.32 -7.30 8.97
C CYS A 89 5.20 -6.24 9.09
N GLY A 90 4.03 -6.59 9.64
CA GLY A 90 2.89 -5.68 9.73
C GLY A 90 2.11 -5.52 8.43
N CYS A 91 2.36 -6.37 7.43
CA CYS A 91 1.72 -6.32 6.12
C CYS A 91 0.30 -6.93 6.11
N GLU A 92 -0.28 -7.26 7.25
CA GLU A 92 -1.67 -7.75 7.35
C GLU A 92 -2.67 -6.73 6.78
N ALA A 93 -2.39 -5.44 6.94
CA ALA A 93 -3.22 -4.36 6.41
C ALA A 93 -3.32 -4.37 4.88
N VAL A 94 -2.32 -4.91 4.18
CA VAL A 94 -2.30 -5.06 2.71
C VAL A 94 -2.67 -6.47 2.26
N GLY A 95 -3.14 -7.31 3.18
CA GLY A 95 -3.70 -8.63 2.88
C GLY A 95 -2.70 -9.79 2.87
N HIS A 96 -1.50 -9.61 3.44
CA HIS A 96 -0.54 -10.70 3.62
C HIS A 96 -0.97 -11.60 4.77
N GLU A 97 -1.06 -12.89 4.53
CA GLU A 97 -1.46 -13.93 5.50
C GLU A 97 -0.25 -14.74 6.01
N ASN A 98 0.81 -14.82 5.22
CA ASN A 98 1.98 -15.63 5.52
C ASN A 98 3.25 -15.01 4.89
N LEU A 99 4.41 -15.59 5.20
CA LEU A 99 5.69 -15.06 4.75
C LEU A 99 5.87 -15.18 3.21
N LEU A 100 5.27 -16.17 2.57
CA LEU A 100 5.34 -16.31 1.12
C LEU A 100 4.70 -15.09 0.40
N ASP A 101 3.64 -14.53 0.98
CA ASP A 101 2.92 -13.38 0.42
C ASP A 101 3.81 -12.14 0.25
N CYS A 102 4.84 -11.98 1.10
CA CYS A 102 5.82 -10.89 0.99
C CYS A 102 6.65 -10.94 -0.30
N PHE A 103 6.76 -12.10 -0.92
CA PHE A 103 7.54 -12.32 -2.12
C PHE A 103 6.71 -12.43 -3.41
N VAL A 104 5.39 -12.33 -3.30
CA VAL A 104 4.48 -12.28 -4.47
C VAL A 104 4.60 -10.94 -5.19
N ASP A 105 4.93 -9.90 -4.46
CA ASP A 105 5.20 -8.54 -4.94
C ASP A 105 6.53 -8.01 -4.37
N GLU A 106 6.74 -6.69 -4.40
CA GLU A 106 7.98 -6.05 -3.97
C GLU A 106 8.02 -5.71 -2.46
N HIS A 107 7.08 -6.21 -1.64
CA HIS A 107 7.05 -5.88 -0.20
C HIS A 107 8.25 -6.40 0.59
N ALA A 108 8.96 -7.40 0.10
CA ALA A 108 10.18 -7.91 0.72
C ALA A 108 11.45 -7.16 0.29
N VAL A 109 11.33 -6.10 -0.51
CA VAL A 109 12.45 -5.23 -0.89
C VAL A 109 12.60 -4.15 0.20
N GLY A 110 13.77 -4.09 0.87
CA GLY A 110 14.08 -3.14 1.95
C GLY A 110 14.91 -1.94 1.50
#